data_92a5b9807dceed4461ee057ab9efb78a
#
_entry.id   92a5b9807dceed4461ee057ab9efb78a
#
_cell.length_a   1.000
_cell.length_b   1.000
_cell.length_c   1.000
_cell.angle_alpha   90.00
_cell.angle_beta   90.00
_cell.angle_gamma   90.00
#
_symmetry.space_group_name_H-M   'P 1'
#
loop_
_entity.id
_entity.type
_entity.pdbx_description
1 polymer ?
#
loop_
_entity_poly.entity_id
_entity_poly.type
_entity_poly.pdbx_seq_one_letter_code
_entity_poly.pdbx_strand_id
1 'polypeptide(L)'
;MKKADIGLIGLAVMGENLVMNMESKGFTVAVYNRTAEKVTKFVEGRAKGKNIIGTYSIEELVANLEKPRKVMLMVKAGQPVDDFIEKVIPHLEKGDIIIDGGNSHFPDTIRRTAYVESKGLYYIGTGVSGGEEGALKGPSMMPGGSPEAWPYVKPIFQAICAKVEDGSPCCDWVGENGAGHFVKMVHNGIEYGDMQLICEAYQLMRDVLGMSAPEMHEVFKEWNEGELDSYLIEITRDILAYQDEDGKPLVDKILDTAGQKGTGKWTAIAALDEGVPLTLIGEAVFARCLSAMKDERVTAAKAYGRAIAPFTGDKAAFIEDIRQALYAAKIVSYAQGYSLMRAAAKTYGWNLNYGGIALMWRGGCIIRSVFLGKIKEAFDKDPSLSNLLLDPYFKSAIEKHVPAWRRVAAEALTKGVPAPAMCSALSYFDGYTSEFLPANLLQAQRDYFGAHTYERLDQPRGQFFHTNWTGEGGNTAASTYTV
;
A
#
# COMPACT_ATOMS: atom_id res chain seq x y z
N MET A 1 7.89 40.43 -11.69
CA MET A 1 8.48 39.14 -11.34
C MET A 1 7.78 38.06 -12.11
N LYS A 2 8.48 37.00 -12.50
CA LYS A 2 7.87 35.81 -13.09
C LYS A 2 6.94 35.17 -12.04
N LYS A 3 5.71 34.87 -12.41
CA LYS A 3 4.78 34.14 -11.52
C LYS A 3 5.23 32.70 -11.35
N ALA A 4 4.81 32.06 -10.26
CA ALA A 4 5.14 30.69 -9.97
C ALA A 4 4.27 29.72 -10.77
N ASP A 5 4.86 28.62 -11.19
CA ASP A 5 4.18 27.53 -11.92
C ASP A 5 3.20 26.75 -11.03
N ILE A 6 3.51 26.68 -9.72
CA ILE A 6 2.71 25.96 -8.71
C ILE A 6 2.92 26.58 -7.33
N GLY A 7 1.89 26.54 -6.49
CA GLY A 7 1.95 26.87 -5.06
C GLY A 7 1.93 25.62 -4.20
N LEU A 8 2.67 25.61 -3.10
CA LEU A 8 2.66 24.52 -2.13
C LEU A 8 2.41 25.04 -0.72
N ILE A 9 1.42 24.46 -0.04
CA ILE A 9 1.05 24.73 1.34
C ILE A 9 1.50 23.57 2.23
N GLY A 10 2.35 23.87 3.21
CA GLY A 10 2.84 22.90 4.20
C GLY A 10 4.31 22.56 4.05
N LEU A 11 5.17 23.28 4.77
CA LEU A 11 6.62 23.09 4.82
C LEU A 11 7.00 22.17 5.99
N ALA A 12 6.65 20.90 5.85
CA ALA A 12 7.22 19.79 6.61
C ALA A 12 8.15 18.99 5.70
N VAL A 13 8.72 17.89 6.19
CA VAL A 13 9.75 17.11 5.48
C VAL A 13 9.38 16.83 4.02
N MET A 14 8.19 16.32 3.75
CA MET A 14 7.76 16.01 2.38
C MET A 14 7.56 17.27 1.54
N GLY A 15 6.92 18.31 2.10
CA GLY A 15 6.64 19.57 1.39
C GLY A 15 7.93 20.30 0.96
N GLU A 16 8.88 20.49 1.87
CA GLU A 16 10.16 21.13 1.54
C GLU A 16 10.91 20.36 0.45
N ASN A 17 10.97 19.03 0.55
CA ASN A 17 11.67 18.20 -0.41
C ASN A 17 11.02 18.21 -1.80
N LEU A 18 9.69 18.21 -1.89
CA LEU A 18 8.98 18.35 -3.16
C LEU A 18 9.21 19.72 -3.78
N VAL A 19 9.22 20.82 -3.00
CA VAL A 19 9.54 22.17 -3.48
C VAL A 19 10.94 22.22 -4.08
N MET A 20 11.93 21.66 -3.37
CA MET A 20 13.30 21.60 -3.83
C MET A 20 13.44 20.76 -5.11
N ASN A 21 12.72 19.67 -5.22
CA ASN A 21 12.69 18.83 -6.40
C ASN A 21 12.07 19.59 -7.60
N MET A 22 10.90 20.21 -7.42
CA MET A 22 10.25 21.02 -8.46
C MET A 22 11.20 22.12 -8.97
N GLU A 23 11.82 22.86 -8.07
CA GLU A 23 12.78 23.92 -8.44
C GLU A 23 13.98 23.37 -9.21
N SER A 24 14.52 22.22 -8.80
CA SER A 24 15.64 21.57 -9.51
C SER A 24 15.31 21.14 -10.94
N LYS A 25 14.00 20.99 -11.26
CA LYS A 25 13.50 20.70 -12.61
C LYS A 25 13.11 21.96 -13.40
N GLY A 26 13.42 23.13 -12.86
CA GLY A 26 13.24 24.43 -13.54
C GLY A 26 11.89 25.11 -13.28
N PHE A 27 11.06 24.58 -12.37
CA PHE A 27 9.81 25.23 -11.99
C PHE A 27 10.02 26.30 -10.93
N THR A 28 9.26 27.38 -11.01
CA THR A 28 9.18 28.39 -9.96
C THR A 28 8.05 27.97 -9.01
N VAL A 29 8.34 27.93 -7.70
CA VAL A 29 7.37 27.46 -6.69
C VAL A 29 7.09 28.56 -5.67
N ALA A 30 5.83 28.89 -5.45
CA ALA A 30 5.42 29.74 -4.34
C ALA A 30 5.08 28.87 -3.13
N VAL A 31 5.52 29.26 -1.94
CA VAL A 31 5.36 28.43 -0.74
C VAL A 31 4.67 29.21 0.38
N TYR A 32 3.78 28.52 1.08
CA TYR A 32 3.09 29.02 2.27
C TYR A 32 3.08 27.96 3.38
N ASN A 33 3.21 28.42 4.61
CA ASN A 33 2.99 27.57 5.79
C ASN A 33 2.26 28.38 6.87
N ARG A 34 1.38 27.72 7.62
CA ARG A 34 0.61 28.34 8.72
C ARG A 34 1.52 29.07 9.73
N THR A 35 2.68 28.52 10.02
CA THR A 35 3.71 29.13 10.86
C THR A 35 4.65 29.92 9.96
N ALA A 36 4.60 31.25 10.02
CA ALA A 36 5.35 32.16 9.15
C ALA A 36 6.87 31.98 9.25
N GLU A 37 7.40 31.72 10.47
CA GLU A 37 8.84 31.49 10.69
C GLU A 37 9.39 30.31 9.89
N LYS A 38 8.56 29.29 9.61
CA LYS A 38 8.97 28.17 8.75
C LYS A 38 9.23 28.62 7.32
N VAL A 39 8.40 29.53 6.79
CA VAL A 39 8.59 30.11 5.44
C VAL A 39 9.90 30.87 5.42
N THR A 40 10.09 31.81 6.35
CA THR A 40 11.31 32.62 6.46
C THR A 40 12.56 31.73 6.56
N LYS A 41 12.57 30.77 7.50
CA LYS A 41 13.69 29.85 7.69
C LYS A 41 14.01 29.04 6.41
N PHE A 42 12.99 28.59 5.71
CA PHE A 42 13.16 27.82 4.49
C PHE A 42 13.74 28.69 3.36
N VAL A 43 13.16 29.87 3.11
CA VAL A 43 13.57 30.78 2.02
C VAL A 43 14.95 31.40 2.26
N GLU A 44 15.27 31.77 3.50
CA GLU A 44 16.57 32.32 3.88
C GLU A 44 17.68 31.28 4.02
N GLY A 45 17.28 30.02 4.25
CA GLY A 45 18.15 28.86 4.44
C GLY A 45 18.28 28.00 3.19
N ARG A 46 17.62 26.83 3.20
CA ARG A 46 17.76 25.79 2.17
C ARG A 46 17.35 26.24 0.77
N ALA A 47 16.38 27.14 0.67
CA ALA A 47 15.88 27.68 -0.60
C ALA A 47 16.54 29.01 -1.03
N LYS A 48 17.55 29.48 -0.32
CA LYS A 48 18.21 30.75 -0.60
C LYS A 48 18.81 30.78 -2.02
N GLY A 49 18.45 31.80 -2.79
CA GLY A 49 18.96 31.97 -4.15
C GLY A 49 18.31 31.11 -5.22
N LYS A 50 17.23 30.37 -4.85
CA LYS A 50 16.49 29.52 -5.76
C LYS A 50 15.19 30.18 -6.26
N ASN A 51 14.59 29.64 -7.31
CA ASN A 51 13.32 30.11 -7.87
C ASN A 51 12.12 29.75 -6.97
N ILE A 52 12.20 30.11 -5.70
CA ILE A 52 11.17 29.83 -4.67
C ILE A 52 10.72 31.15 -4.07
N ILE A 53 9.40 31.38 -4.09
CA ILE A 53 8.76 32.62 -3.59
C ILE A 53 8.12 32.29 -2.24
N GLY A 54 8.66 32.86 -1.15
CA GLY A 54 8.04 32.79 0.16
C GLY A 54 6.82 33.73 0.23
N THR A 55 5.69 33.21 0.74
CA THR A 55 4.45 33.97 0.93
C THR A 55 3.93 33.80 2.35
N TYR A 56 3.27 34.82 2.88
CA TYR A 56 2.88 34.89 4.28
C TYR A 56 1.35 34.94 4.48
N SER A 57 0.60 34.91 3.36
CA SER A 57 -0.84 34.73 3.35
C SER A 57 -1.26 33.85 2.16
N ILE A 58 -2.47 33.28 2.22
CA ILE A 58 -3.02 32.48 1.11
C ILE A 58 -3.31 33.40 -0.09
N GLU A 59 -3.79 34.63 0.18
CA GLU A 59 -4.02 35.64 -0.86
C GLU A 59 -2.70 35.94 -1.63
N GLU A 60 -1.61 36.17 -0.89
CA GLU A 60 -0.30 36.40 -1.47
C GLU A 60 0.20 35.19 -2.27
N LEU A 61 0.02 33.96 -1.73
CA LEU A 61 0.34 32.73 -2.44
C LEU A 61 -0.35 32.68 -3.80
N VAL A 62 -1.68 32.80 -3.80
CA VAL A 62 -2.53 32.67 -5.00
C VAL A 62 -2.22 33.80 -6.00
N ALA A 63 -1.98 35.04 -5.53
CA ALA A 63 -1.62 36.17 -6.38
C ALA A 63 -0.30 35.97 -7.14
N ASN A 64 0.61 35.14 -6.61
CA ASN A 64 1.89 34.83 -7.23
C ASN A 64 1.84 33.65 -8.23
N LEU A 65 0.69 33.00 -8.46
CA LEU A 65 0.57 31.85 -9.36
C LEU A 65 0.15 32.23 -10.78
N GLU A 66 0.70 31.50 -11.76
CA GLU A 66 0.23 31.53 -13.16
C GLU A 66 -1.11 30.77 -13.29
N LYS A 67 -1.98 31.25 -14.21
CA LYS A 67 -3.28 30.59 -14.51
C LYS A 67 -3.09 29.47 -15.57
N PRO A 68 -3.85 28.36 -15.44
CA PRO A 68 -4.69 28.02 -14.29
C PRO A 68 -3.82 27.77 -13.05
N ARG A 69 -4.23 28.40 -11.94
CA ARG A 69 -3.46 28.32 -10.70
C ARG A 69 -3.49 26.90 -10.15
N LYS A 70 -2.36 26.43 -9.64
CA LYS A 70 -2.19 25.10 -9.05
C LYS A 70 -1.74 25.26 -7.60
N VAL A 71 -2.57 24.83 -6.65
CA VAL A 71 -2.28 24.92 -5.20
C VAL A 71 -2.21 23.53 -4.62
N MET A 72 -1.01 23.08 -4.26
CA MET A 72 -0.76 21.77 -3.68
C MET A 72 -0.75 21.82 -2.15
N LEU A 73 -1.55 20.97 -1.52
CA LEU A 73 -1.65 20.80 -0.08
C LEU A 73 -0.77 19.62 0.37
N MET A 74 0.24 19.89 1.18
CA MET A 74 1.09 18.90 1.84
C MET A 74 0.88 18.97 3.35
N VAL A 75 -0.36 18.73 3.78
CA VAL A 75 -0.82 18.84 5.17
C VAL A 75 -1.30 17.49 5.71
N LYS A 76 -1.53 17.43 7.02
CA LYS A 76 -2.08 16.23 7.65
C LYS A 76 -3.45 15.90 7.04
N ALA A 77 -3.69 14.63 6.71
CA ALA A 77 -4.98 14.13 6.21
C ALA A 77 -6.13 14.40 7.21
N GLY A 78 -7.34 14.43 6.68
CA GLY A 78 -8.55 14.71 7.45
C GLY A 78 -8.91 16.21 7.47
N GLN A 79 -9.47 16.71 8.57
CA GLN A 79 -9.98 18.08 8.70
C GLN A 79 -9.02 19.18 8.21
N PRO A 80 -7.67 19.12 8.45
CA PRO A 80 -6.77 20.15 7.93
C PRO A 80 -6.82 20.35 6.42
N VAL A 81 -7.12 19.30 5.64
CA VAL A 81 -7.28 19.42 4.18
C VAL A 81 -8.54 20.21 3.85
N ASP A 82 -9.67 19.89 4.49
CA ASP A 82 -10.93 20.64 4.33
C ASP A 82 -10.77 22.10 4.72
N ASP A 83 -10.09 22.38 5.83
CA ASP A 83 -9.83 23.74 6.33
C ASP A 83 -9.03 24.58 5.31
N PHE A 84 -8.03 23.97 4.65
CA PHE A 84 -7.27 24.67 3.62
C PHE A 84 -8.03 24.82 2.31
N ILE A 85 -8.84 23.85 1.91
CA ILE A 85 -9.74 23.97 0.76
C ILE A 85 -10.64 25.22 0.94
N GLU A 86 -11.29 25.35 2.09
CA GLU A 86 -12.15 26.51 2.38
C GLU A 86 -11.40 27.85 2.37
N LYS A 87 -10.16 27.87 2.83
CA LYS A 87 -9.34 29.09 2.84
C LYS A 87 -8.83 29.47 1.46
N VAL A 88 -8.61 28.52 0.57
CA VAL A 88 -8.03 28.73 -0.75
C VAL A 88 -9.10 29.11 -1.78
N ILE A 89 -10.28 28.48 -1.73
CA ILE A 89 -11.39 28.71 -2.67
C ILE A 89 -11.71 30.18 -2.91
N PRO A 90 -11.82 31.08 -1.89
CA PRO A 90 -12.18 32.49 -2.11
C PRO A 90 -11.20 33.28 -2.98
N HIS A 91 -9.99 32.80 -3.13
CA HIS A 91 -8.92 33.47 -3.91
C HIS A 91 -8.73 32.84 -5.30
N LEU A 92 -9.41 31.75 -5.61
CA LEU A 92 -9.32 31.02 -6.89
C LEU A 92 -10.41 31.44 -7.86
N GLU A 93 -10.15 31.22 -9.14
CA GLU A 93 -11.08 31.46 -10.23
C GLU A 93 -11.44 30.14 -10.94
N LYS A 94 -12.55 30.17 -11.69
CA LYS A 94 -12.99 28.99 -12.48
C LYS A 94 -11.83 28.39 -13.30
N GLY A 95 -11.64 27.08 -13.18
CA GLY A 95 -10.60 26.32 -13.86
C GLY A 95 -9.27 26.23 -13.10
N ASP A 96 -9.12 26.92 -11.96
CA ASP A 96 -7.96 26.73 -11.07
C ASP A 96 -8.04 25.35 -10.37
N ILE A 97 -6.90 24.88 -9.87
CA ILE A 97 -6.72 23.49 -9.44
C ILE A 97 -6.24 23.44 -7.99
N ILE A 98 -6.93 22.68 -7.16
CA ILE A 98 -6.47 22.30 -5.82
C ILE A 98 -5.92 20.87 -5.89
N ILE A 99 -4.75 20.64 -5.31
CA ILE A 99 -4.06 19.34 -5.31
C ILE A 99 -3.87 18.90 -3.85
N ASP A 100 -4.41 17.75 -3.49
CA ASP A 100 -4.16 17.09 -2.20
C ASP A 100 -3.06 16.04 -2.38
N GLY A 101 -1.84 16.37 -1.93
CA GLY A 101 -0.67 15.49 -1.98
C GLY A 101 -0.46 14.67 -0.70
N GLY A 102 -1.37 14.76 0.27
CA GLY A 102 -1.33 13.98 1.51
C GLY A 102 -1.75 12.52 1.32
N ASN A 103 -1.64 11.73 2.39
CA ASN A 103 -2.21 10.38 2.43
C ASN A 103 -3.67 10.44 2.90
N SER A 104 -4.53 11.09 2.11
CA SER A 104 -5.94 11.26 2.44
C SER A 104 -6.72 9.97 2.26
N HIS A 105 -7.77 9.80 3.08
CA HIS A 105 -8.71 8.71 2.93
C HIS A 105 -9.55 8.91 1.66
N PHE A 106 -9.59 7.93 0.78
CA PHE A 106 -10.16 8.08 -0.55
C PHE A 106 -11.66 8.49 -0.58
N PRO A 107 -12.53 8.09 0.37
CA PRO A 107 -13.90 8.60 0.43
C PRO A 107 -13.97 10.12 0.66
N ASP A 108 -13.06 10.67 1.48
CA ASP A 108 -12.93 12.12 1.63
C ASP A 108 -12.50 12.79 0.32
N THR A 109 -11.62 12.14 -0.43
CA THR A 109 -11.17 12.62 -1.74
C THR A 109 -12.31 12.63 -2.75
N ILE A 110 -13.16 11.60 -2.78
CA ILE A 110 -14.38 11.56 -3.61
C ILE A 110 -15.28 12.75 -3.26
N ARG A 111 -15.56 12.94 -1.98
CA ARG A 111 -16.39 14.06 -1.48
C ARG A 111 -15.80 15.43 -1.84
N ARG A 112 -14.48 15.61 -1.64
CA ARG A 112 -13.76 16.86 -1.93
C ARG A 112 -13.73 17.17 -3.41
N THR A 113 -13.53 16.16 -4.26
CA THR A 113 -13.58 16.34 -5.72
C THR A 113 -14.94 16.90 -6.13
N ALA A 114 -16.04 16.26 -5.74
CA ALA A 114 -17.39 16.75 -6.04
C ALA A 114 -17.65 18.15 -5.51
N TYR A 115 -17.21 18.44 -4.28
CA TYR A 115 -17.38 19.76 -3.66
C TYR A 115 -16.60 20.85 -4.40
N VAL A 116 -15.34 20.64 -4.70
CA VAL A 116 -14.48 21.62 -5.39
C VAL A 116 -14.96 21.86 -6.82
N GLU A 117 -15.38 20.81 -7.52
CA GLU A 117 -15.98 20.91 -8.87
C GLU A 117 -17.29 21.72 -8.84
N SER A 118 -18.09 21.61 -7.79
CA SER A 118 -19.31 22.43 -7.63
C SER A 118 -19.04 23.93 -7.52
N LYS A 119 -17.79 24.31 -7.23
CA LYS A 119 -17.32 25.71 -7.21
C LYS A 119 -16.71 26.15 -8.55
N GLY A 120 -16.75 25.29 -9.58
CA GLY A 120 -16.14 25.56 -10.88
C GLY A 120 -14.62 25.41 -10.89
N LEU A 121 -14.04 24.79 -9.90
CA LEU A 121 -12.62 24.49 -9.74
C LEU A 121 -12.35 23.01 -10.06
N TYR A 122 -11.08 22.63 -10.17
CA TYR A 122 -10.68 21.24 -10.32
C TYR A 122 -9.93 20.72 -9.09
N TYR A 123 -10.03 19.43 -8.83
CA TYR A 123 -9.39 18.78 -7.70
C TYR A 123 -8.54 17.58 -8.15
N ILE A 124 -7.32 17.50 -7.65
CA ILE A 124 -6.43 16.34 -7.82
C ILE A 124 -6.13 15.77 -6.44
N GLY A 125 -6.49 14.49 -6.24
CA GLY A 125 -6.01 13.70 -5.11
C GLY A 125 -4.84 12.83 -5.58
N THR A 126 -3.65 13.08 -5.10
CA THR A 126 -2.46 12.34 -5.51
C THR A 126 -1.73 11.73 -4.33
N GLY A 127 -1.59 10.41 -4.32
CA GLY A 127 -0.68 9.73 -3.43
C GLY A 127 0.77 10.03 -3.81
N VAL A 128 1.60 10.39 -2.83
CA VAL A 128 3.03 10.59 -3.01
C VAL A 128 3.77 9.55 -2.18
N SER A 129 4.69 8.81 -2.80
CA SER A 129 5.49 7.78 -2.14
C SER A 129 6.99 8.07 -2.30
N GLY A 130 7.84 7.39 -1.52
CA GLY A 130 9.29 7.48 -1.58
C GLY A 130 9.95 8.07 -0.34
N GLY A 131 9.17 8.49 0.65
CA GLY A 131 9.70 9.09 1.88
C GLY A 131 10.43 10.40 1.63
N GLU A 132 11.31 10.78 2.55
CA GLU A 132 12.08 12.02 2.50
C GLU A 132 12.98 12.09 1.26
N GLU A 133 13.76 11.05 1.03
CA GLU A 133 14.71 10.97 -0.08
C GLU A 133 14.00 10.93 -1.44
N GLY A 134 12.93 10.12 -1.54
CA GLY A 134 12.14 10.03 -2.76
C GLY A 134 11.47 11.36 -3.12
N ALA A 135 10.92 12.09 -2.15
CA ALA A 135 10.34 13.41 -2.40
C ALA A 135 11.36 14.39 -3.01
N LEU A 136 12.64 14.30 -2.59
CA LEU A 136 13.70 15.14 -3.09
C LEU A 136 14.26 14.68 -4.44
N LYS A 137 14.48 13.40 -4.61
CA LYS A 137 15.23 12.84 -5.76
C LYS A 137 14.34 12.27 -6.88
N GLY A 138 13.12 11.92 -6.56
CA GLY A 138 12.16 11.34 -7.51
C GLY A 138 11.13 10.45 -6.82
N PRO A 139 9.96 10.99 -6.45
CA PRO A 139 8.88 10.18 -5.87
C PRO A 139 8.15 9.36 -6.93
N SER A 140 7.35 8.39 -6.48
CA SER A 140 6.22 7.86 -7.24
C SER A 140 4.98 8.67 -6.89
N MET A 141 4.20 9.08 -7.90
CA MET A 141 2.97 9.84 -7.70
C MET A 141 1.81 9.18 -8.42
N MET A 142 0.67 9.10 -7.74
CA MET A 142 -0.55 8.42 -8.20
C MET A 142 -1.70 9.43 -8.26
N PRO A 143 -1.77 10.29 -9.30
CA PRO A 143 -2.79 11.33 -9.43
C PRO A 143 -4.13 10.78 -9.91
N GLY A 144 -5.19 11.23 -9.25
CA GLY A 144 -6.57 11.06 -9.66
C GLY A 144 -7.38 12.32 -9.34
N GLY A 145 -8.68 12.34 -9.67
CA GLY A 145 -9.53 13.49 -9.39
C GLY A 145 -10.29 13.98 -10.61
N SER A 146 -10.22 15.28 -10.90
CA SER A 146 -10.82 15.90 -12.09
C SER A 146 -9.94 15.65 -13.33
N PRO A 147 -10.39 14.90 -14.35
CA PRO A 147 -9.58 14.60 -15.53
C PRO A 147 -9.09 15.84 -16.28
N GLU A 148 -9.89 16.90 -16.28
CA GLU A 148 -9.58 18.17 -16.94
C GLU A 148 -8.37 18.89 -16.32
N ALA A 149 -8.05 18.60 -15.06
CA ALA A 149 -6.86 19.14 -14.39
C ALA A 149 -5.56 18.46 -14.82
N TRP A 150 -5.64 17.19 -15.23
CA TRP A 150 -4.46 16.38 -15.51
C TRP A 150 -3.48 17.00 -16.52
N PRO A 151 -3.90 17.53 -17.68
CA PRO A 151 -2.97 18.16 -18.62
C PRO A 151 -2.14 19.30 -18.04
N TYR A 152 -2.64 19.99 -17.03
CA TYR A 152 -1.95 21.13 -16.40
C TYR A 152 -0.95 20.72 -15.31
N VAL A 153 -1.19 19.60 -14.63
CA VAL A 153 -0.31 19.10 -13.56
C VAL A 153 0.67 18.05 -14.05
N LYS A 154 0.34 17.32 -15.12
CA LYS A 154 1.17 16.27 -15.72
C LYS A 154 2.63 16.69 -15.98
N PRO A 155 2.92 17.84 -16.60
CA PRO A 155 4.30 18.24 -16.89
C PRO A 155 5.15 18.38 -15.62
N ILE A 156 4.58 18.91 -14.53
CA ILE A 156 5.27 19.09 -13.26
C ILE A 156 5.48 17.73 -12.60
N PHE A 157 4.41 16.93 -12.46
CA PHE A 157 4.45 15.64 -11.75
C PHE A 157 5.39 14.66 -12.43
N GLN A 158 5.31 14.52 -13.75
CA GLN A 158 6.19 13.62 -14.49
C GLN A 158 7.64 14.08 -14.52
N ALA A 159 7.91 15.39 -14.42
CA ALA A 159 9.28 15.89 -14.33
C ALA A 159 9.96 15.55 -13.01
N ILE A 160 9.22 15.63 -11.88
CA ILE A 160 9.77 15.43 -10.54
C ILE A 160 9.82 13.96 -10.11
N CYS A 161 9.03 13.08 -10.74
CA CYS A 161 8.98 11.67 -10.40
C CYS A 161 10.21 10.88 -10.83
N ALA A 162 10.45 9.76 -10.17
CA ALA A 162 11.46 8.79 -10.57
C ALA A 162 11.22 8.34 -12.02
N LYS A 163 12.28 7.95 -12.69
CA LYS A 163 12.25 7.37 -14.04
C LYS A 163 12.71 5.92 -13.95
N VAL A 164 12.06 5.05 -14.72
CA VAL A 164 12.58 3.70 -14.96
C VAL A 164 13.60 3.70 -16.09
N GLU A 165 14.22 2.55 -16.37
CA GLU A 165 15.35 2.42 -17.31
C GLU A 165 15.06 2.99 -18.71
N ASP A 166 13.83 2.84 -19.22
CA ASP A 166 13.42 3.38 -20.52
C ASP A 166 13.06 4.87 -20.50
N GLY A 167 13.23 5.54 -19.35
CA GLY A 167 12.91 6.96 -19.15
C GLY A 167 11.45 7.24 -18.80
N SER A 168 10.57 6.22 -18.73
CA SER A 168 9.19 6.39 -18.34
C SER A 168 9.06 6.89 -16.90
N PRO A 169 8.23 7.93 -16.65
CA PRO A 169 8.05 8.46 -15.30
C PRO A 169 7.19 7.52 -14.43
N CYS A 170 7.54 7.42 -13.15
CA CYS A 170 6.73 6.72 -12.15
C CYS A 170 5.52 7.58 -11.71
N CYS A 171 4.80 8.11 -12.67
CA CYS A 171 3.61 8.93 -12.50
C CYS A 171 2.80 8.94 -13.78
N ASP A 172 1.54 8.53 -13.68
CA ASP A 172 0.55 8.71 -14.74
C ASP A 172 -0.84 8.85 -14.13
N TRP A 173 -1.82 9.24 -14.95
CA TRP A 173 -3.20 9.34 -14.51
C TRP A 173 -3.73 7.97 -14.03
N VAL A 174 -4.32 7.97 -12.83
CA VAL A 174 -4.88 6.75 -12.23
C VAL A 174 -6.36 6.60 -12.56
N GLY A 175 -7.15 7.65 -12.36
CA GLY A 175 -8.60 7.62 -12.56
C GLY A 175 -9.31 8.80 -11.89
N GLU A 176 -10.60 8.83 -12.02
CA GLU A 176 -11.46 9.89 -11.54
C GLU A 176 -11.55 9.92 -10.01
N ASN A 177 -11.91 11.06 -9.50
CA ASN A 177 -12.21 11.36 -8.08
C ASN A 177 -11.22 10.73 -7.09
N GLY A 178 -11.62 9.75 -6.27
CA GLY A 178 -10.78 9.13 -5.24
C GLY A 178 -9.76 8.11 -5.70
N ALA A 179 -9.69 7.77 -7.00
CA ALA A 179 -8.89 6.66 -7.53
C ALA A 179 -7.39 6.77 -7.18
N GLY A 180 -6.80 7.96 -7.25
CA GLY A 180 -5.38 8.17 -6.94
C GLY A 180 -5.04 7.82 -5.50
N HIS A 181 -5.80 8.32 -4.53
CA HIS A 181 -5.61 8.01 -3.12
C HIS A 181 -5.98 6.55 -2.79
N PHE A 182 -6.95 5.96 -3.49
CA PHE A 182 -7.27 4.55 -3.34
C PHE A 182 -6.09 3.66 -3.74
N VAL A 183 -5.51 3.89 -4.92
CA VAL A 183 -4.32 3.15 -5.39
C VAL A 183 -3.13 3.34 -4.46
N LYS A 184 -2.92 4.56 -3.93
CA LYS A 184 -1.89 4.81 -2.91
C LYS A 184 -2.17 4.06 -1.61
N MET A 185 -3.42 3.99 -1.17
CA MET A 185 -3.82 3.23 0.01
C MET A 185 -3.51 1.73 -0.17
N VAL A 186 -3.85 1.15 -1.32
CA VAL A 186 -3.53 -0.26 -1.63
C VAL A 186 -2.02 -0.49 -1.70
N HIS A 187 -1.26 0.44 -2.32
CA HIS A 187 0.21 0.43 -2.27
C HIS A 187 0.72 0.30 -0.82
N ASN A 188 0.19 1.11 0.09
CA ASN A 188 0.60 1.05 1.49
C ASN A 188 0.17 -0.26 2.17
N GLY A 189 -0.98 -0.82 1.80
CA GLY A 189 -1.40 -2.14 2.27
C GLY A 189 -0.41 -3.23 1.85
N ILE A 190 0.00 -3.25 0.59
CA ILE A 190 1.03 -4.16 0.07
C ILE A 190 2.37 -3.95 0.80
N GLU A 191 2.76 -2.70 1.06
CA GLU A 191 3.94 -2.36 1.85
C GLU A 191 3.89 -3.01 3.25
N TYR A 192 2.74 -2.97 3.94
CA TYR A 192 2.55 -3.66 5.22
C TYR A 192 2.74 -5.16 5.08
N GLY A 193 2.17 -5.75 4.03
CA GLY A 193 2.33 -7.18 3.72
C GLY A 193 3.78 -7.56 3.50
N ASP A 194 4.48 -6.84 2.62
CA ASP A 194 5.90 -7.09 2.31
C ASP A 194 6.79 -6.97 3.56
N MET A 195 6.58 -5.92 4.37
CA MET A 195 7.33 -5.73 5.62
C MET A 195 7.08 -6.88 6.61
N GLN A 196 5.82 -7.30 6.78
CA GLN A 196 5.47 -8.41 7.67
C GLN A 196 6.10 -9.71 7.22
N LEU A 197 6.05 -10.03 5.93
CA LEU A 197 6.67 -11.22 5.35
C LEU A 197 8.19 -11.26 5.56
N ILE A 198 8.87 -10.13 5.38
CA ILE A 198 10.30 -9.99 5.64
C ILE A 198 10.60 -10.20 7.13
N CYS A 199 9.77 -9.62 8.03
CA CYS A 199 9.91 -9.82 9.46
C CYS A 199 9.68 -11.28 9.88
N GLU A 200 8.77 -12.00 9.24
CA GLU A 200 8.55 -13.43 9.48
C GLU A 200 9.75 -14.27 9.02
N ALA A 201 10.33 -13.97 7.85
CA ALA A 201 11.56 -14.58 7.37
C ALA A 201 12.73 -14.33 8.34
N TYR A 202 12.91 -13.07 8.78
CA TYR A 202 13.88 -12.69 9.80
C TYR A 202 13.68 -13.47 11.10
N GLN A 203 12.45 -13.56 11.60
CA GLN A 203 12.16 -14.26 12.85
C GLN A 203 12.43 -15.77 12.73
N LEU A 204 12.10 -16.41 11.62
CA LEU A 204 12.41 -17.82 11.38
C LEU A 204 13.91 -18.07 11.38
N MET A 205 14.71 -17.24 10.72
CA MET A 205 16.17 -17.37 10.71
C MET A 205 16.75 -17.13 12.11
N ARG A 206 16.28 -16.15 12.85
CA ARG A 206 16.76 -15.84 14.20
C ARG A 206 16.36 -16.93 15.21
N ASP A 207 15.06 -17.25 15.29
CA ASP A 207 14.49 -18.05 16.38
C ASP A 207 14.58 -19.56 16.12
N VAL A 208 14.48 -19.99 14.86
CA VAL A 208 14.57 -21.41 14.47
C VAL A 208 16.01 -21.82 14.17
N LEU A 209 16.71 -21.02 13.37
CA LEU A 209 18.09 -21.36 12.93
C LEU A 209 19.19 -20.82 13.87
N GLY A 210 18.82 -19.92 14.80
CA GLY A 210 19.77 -19.31 15.74
C GLY A 210 20.77 -18.36 15.07
N MET A 211 20.39 -17.74 13.96
CA MET A 211 21.26 -16.83 13.20
C MET A 211 21.39 -15.48 13.87
N SER A 212 22.57 -14.92 13.84
CA SER A 212 22.86 -13.54 14.25
C SER A 212 22.50 -12.55 13.14
N ALA A 213 22.37 -11.24 13.49
CA ALA A 213 22.08 -10.20 12.51
C ALA A 213 23.15 -10.11 11.40
N PRO A 214 24.49 -10.20 11.67
CA PRO A 214 25.49 -10.26 10.60
C PRO A 214 25.33 -11.47 9.65
N GLU A 215 24.98 -12.64 10.17
CA GLU A 215 24.71 -13.81 9.30
C GLU A 215 23.49 -13.61 8.43
N MET A 216 22.42 -13.04 8.99
CA MET A 216 21.21 -12.71 8.20
C MET A 216 21.46 -11.59 7.19
N HIS A 217 22.35 -10.62 7.49
CA HIS A 217 22.79 -9.61 6.53
C HIS A 217 23.31 -10.25 5.24
N GLU A 218 24.18 -11.26 5.31
CA GLU A 218 24.70 -11.94 4.12
C GLU A 218 23.57 -12.65 3.33
N VAL A 219 22.59 -13.23 4.01
CA VAL A 219 21.42 -13.84 3.36
C VAL A 219 20.60 -12.80 2.61
N PHE A 220 20.25 -11.69 3.24
CA PHE A 220 19.46 -10.62 2.58
C PHE A 220 20.24 -9.92 1.48
N LYS A 221 21.57 -9.85 1.57
CA LYS A 221 22.42 -9.33 0.52
C LYS A 221 22.37 -10.23 -0.73
N GLU A 222 22.47 -11.54 -0.58
CA GLU A 222 22.29 -12.51 -1.67
C GLU A 222 20.87 -12.42 -2.26
N TRP A 223 19.84 -12.36 -1.43
CA TRP A 223 18.47 -12.25 -1.90
C TRP A 223 18.20 -10.98 -2.70
N ASN A 224 18.91 -9.90 -2.40
CA ASN A 224 18.78 -8.63 -3.13
C ASN A 224 19.48 -8.62 -4.50
N GLU A 225 20.23 -9.66 -4.84
CA GLU A 225 20.83 -9.86 -6.16
C GLU A 225 19.94 -10.70 -7.10
N GLY A 226 18.78 -11.18 -6.64
CA GLY A 226 17.90 -12.11 -7.34
C GLY A 226 16.47 -11.62 -7.51
N GLU A 227 15.54 -12.57 -7.56
CA GLU A 227 14.11 -12.30 -7.76
C GLU A 227 13.43 -11.54 -6.60
N LEU A 228 14.07 -11.47 -5.43
CA LEU A 228 13.62 -10.68 -4.27
C LEU A 228 14.18 -9.25 -4.26
N ASP A 229 15.01 -8.84 -5.25
CA ASP A 229 15.53 -7.48 -5.32
C ASP A 229 14.41 -6.46 -5.18
N SER A 230 14.50 -5.70 -4.09
CA SER A 230 13.53 -4.67 -3.75
C SER A 230 14.11 -3.71 -2.71
N TYR A 231 13.54 -2.51 -2.64
CA TYR A 231 13.93 -1.52 -1.65
C TYR A 231 13.83 -2.03 -0.20
N LEU A 232 12.79 -2.79 0.13
CA LEU A 232 12.61 -3.33 1.48
C LEU A 232 13.64 -4.42 1.81
N ILE A 233 14.04 -5.26 0.88
CA ILE A 233 15.12 -6.23 1.05
C ILE A 233 16.47 -5.50 1.19
N GLU A 234 16.71 -4.49 0.36
CA GLU A 234 17.91 -3.64 0.42
C GLU A 234 18.09 -3.00 1.79
N ILE A 235 17.06 -2.30 2.30
CA ILE A 235 17.16 -1.66 3.62
C ILE A 235 17.22 -2.68 4.77
N THR A 236 16.61 -3.86 4.62
CA THR A 236 16.74 -4.93 5.62
C THR A 236 18.17 -5.42 5.70
N ARG A 237 18.83 -5.63 4.56
CA ARG A 237 20.28 -5.93 4.49
C ARG A 237 21.08 -4.88 5.26
N ASP A 238 20.84 -3.60 5.00
CA ASP A 238 21.60 -2.50 5.60
C ASP A 238 21.33 -2.36 7.10
N ILE A 239 20.08 -2.54 7.53
CA ILE A 239 19.69 -2.54 8.95
C ILE A 239 20.42 -3.66 9.71
N LEU A 240 20.49 -4.85 9.15
CA LEU A 240 21.12 -6.00 9.79
C LEU A 240 22.66 -5.87 9.90
N ALA A 241 23.27 -5.06 9.04
CA ALA A 241 24.70 -4.73 9.12
C ALA A 241 25.02 -3.62 10.11
N TYR A 242 24.02 -2.80 10.47
CA TYR A 242 24.28 -1.60 11.26
C TYR A 242 24.59 -1.93 12.72
N GLN A 243 25.73 -1.43 13.21
CA GLN A 243 26.19 -1.59 14.57
C GLN A 243 25.97 -0.29 15.37
N ASP A 244 25.53 -0.43 16.61
CA ASP A 244 25.45 0.65 17.57
C ASP A 244 26.85 1.01 18.12
N GLU A 245 26.95 2.08 18.91
CA GLU A 245 28.20 2.59 19.48
C GLU A 245 29.00 1.54 20.29
N ASP A 246 28.32 0.53 20.85
CA ASP A 246 28.97 -0.57 21.59
C ASP A 246 29.40 -1.75 20.71
N GLY A 247 29.29 -1.62 19.37
CA GLY A 247 29.65 -2.67 18.39
C GLY A 247 28.64 -3.80 18.27
N LYS A 248 27.45 -3.70 18.88
CA LYS A 248 26.39 -4.70 18.73
C LYS A 248 25.38 -4.28 17.67
N PRO A 249 24.69 -5.23 17.03
CA PRO A 249 23.65 -4.89 16.07
C PRO A 249 22.57 -4.02 16.69
N LEU A 250 22.27 -2.87 16.08
CA LEU A 250 21.26 -1.95 16.60
C LEU A 250 19.87 -2.58 16.61
N VAL A 251 19.56 -3.42 15.62
CA VAL A 251 18.26 -4.10 15.50
C VAL A 251 17.91 -4.92 16.75
N ASP A 252 18.90 -5.50 17.42
CA ASP A 252 18.71 -6.30 18.65
C ASP A 252 18.32 -5.44 19.88
N LYS A 253 18.49 -4.12 19.78
CA LYS A 253 18.14 -3.16 20.84
C LYS A 253 16.83 -2.43 20.60
N ILE A 254 16.24 -2.57 19.41
CA ILE A 254 14.99 -1.91 19.06
C ILE A 254 13.83 -2.65 19.73
N LEU A 255 12.95 -1.89 20.40
CA LEU A 255 11.74 -2.44 21.00
C LEU A 255 10.83 -3.02 19.91
N ASP A 256 10.36 -4.26 20.13
CA ASP A 256 9.52 -5.01 19.20
C ASP A 256 8.04 -4.58 19.23
N THR A 257 7.80 -3.27 19.04
CA THR A 257 6.50 -2.65 18.86
C THR A 257 6.48 -1.85 17.57
N ALA A 258 5.49 -2.07 16.72
CA ALA A 258 5.39 -1.40 15.43
C ALA A 258 4.18 -0.46 15.38
N GLY A 259 4.43 0.82 15.11
CA GLY A 259 3.39 1.81 14.88
C GLY A 259 2.77 1.74 13.50
N GLN A 260 1.64 2.44 13.31
CA GLN A 260 0.98 2.60 12.01
C GLN A 260 0.27 3.95 11.90
N LYS A 261 0.21 4.48 10.67
CA LYS A 261 -0.55 5.71 10.35
C LYS A 261 -1.99 5.43 9.89
N GLY A 262 -2.38 4.16 9.75
CA GLY A 262 -3.74 3.71 9.46
C GLY A 262 -4.03 3.36 8.00
N THR A 263 -3.12 3.58 7.05
CA THR A 263 -3.36 3.28 5.63
C THR A 263 -3.52 1.78 5.34
N GLY A 264 -2.75 0.91 6.00
CA GLY A 264 -2.94 -0.53 5.91
C GLY A 264 -4.28 -0.99 6.50
N LYS A 265 -4.71 -0.38 7.62
CA LYS A 265 -6.03 -0.60 8.19
C LYS A 265 -7.15 -0.20 7.21
N TRP A 266 -7.04 0.95 6.56
CA TRP A 266 -8.02 1.38 5.56
C TRP A 266 -8.10 0.42 4.38
N THR A 267 -6.96 -0.14 3.95
CA THR A 267 -6.91 -1.15 2.89
C THR A 267 -7.69 -2.41 3.29
N ALA A 268 -7.50 -2.89 4.53
CA ALA A 268 -8.22 -4.05 5.05
C ALA A 268 -9.74 -3.77 5.18
N ILE A 269 -10.13 -2.60 5.67
CA ILE A 269 -11.54 -2.19 5.74
C ILE A 269 -12.16 -2.12 4.34
N ALA A 270 -11.50 -1.47 3.39
CA ALA A 270 -11.99 -1.40 2.02
C ALA A 270 -12.16 -2.80 1.40
N ALA A 271 -11.27 -3.74 1.70
CA ALA A 271 -11.41 -5.11 1.23
C ALA A 271 -12.63 -5.83 1.83
N LEU A 272 -12.94 -5.59 3.10
CA LEU A 272 -14.16 -6.12 3.74
C LEU A 272 -15.42 -5.50 3.11
N ASP A 273 -15.40 -4.21 2.85
CA ASP A 273 -16.51 -3.50 2.20
C ASP A 273 -16.75 -3.99 0.76
N GLU A 274 -15.67 -4.30 0.03
CA GLU A 274 -15.74 -4.80 -1.36
C GLU A 274 -15.88 -6.34 -1.45
N GLY A 275 -15.92 -7.06 -0.34
CA GLY A 275 -16.01 -8.53 -0.32
C GLY A 275 -14.76 -9.23 -0.88
N VAL A 276 -13.57 -8.63 -0.76
CA VAL A 276 -12.31 -9.17 -1.26
C VAL A 276 -11.52 -9.85 -0.15
N PRO A 277 -11.08 -11.12 -0.31
CA PRO A 277 -10.31 -11.83 0.70
C PRO A 277 -8.86 -11.33 0.78
N LEU A 278 -8.63 -10.20 1.42
CA LEU A 278 -7.32 -9.54 1.61
C LEU A 278 -6.60 -10.08 2.87
N THR A 279 -6.47 -11.38 2.99
CA THR A 279 -6.06 -12.03 4.24
C THR A 279 -4.64 -11.67 4.66
N LEU A 280 -3.66 -11.72 3.75
CA LEU A 280 -2.25 -11.45 4.06
C LEU A 280 -2.05 -10.01 4.59
N ILE A 281 -2.59 -9.02 3.89
CA ILE A 281 -2.48 -7.61 4.30
C ILE A 281 -3.23 -7.37 5.60
N GLY A 282 -4.39 -8.01 5.79
CA GLY A 282 -5.13 -7.98 7.04
C GLY A 282 -4.30 -8.50 8.21
N GLU A 283 -3.65 -9.65 8.05
CA GLU A 283 -2.76 -10.23 9.07
C GLU A 283 -1.56 -9.31 9.36
N ALA A 284 -1.00 -8.65 8.36
CA ALA A 284 0.07 -7.68 8.59
C ALA A 284 -0.37 -6.50 9.47
N VAL A 285 -1.62 -6.05 9.34
CA VAL A 285 -2.20 -5.03 10.22
C VAL A 285 -2.40 -5.57 11.64
N PHE A 286 -2.97 -6.76 11.78
CA PHE A 286 -3.18 -7.38 13.10
C PHE A 286 -1.87 -7.73 13.80
N ALA A 287 -0.83 -8.14 13.06
CA ALA A 287 0.51 -8.36 13.63
C ALA A 287 1.08 -7.08 14.28
N ARG A 288 0.89 -5.92 13.65
CA ARG A 288 1.27 -4.62 14.27
C ARG A 288 0.46 -4.34 15.53
N CYS A 289 -0.86 -4.58 15.51
CA CYS A 289 -1.71 -4.43 16.69
C CYS A 289 -1.24 -5.34 17.83
N LEU A 290 -0.95 -6.61 17.53
CA LEU A 290 -0.42 -7.56 18.51
C LEU A 290 0.94 -7.12 19.05
N SER A 291 1.83 -6.58 18.20
CA SER A 291 3.15 -6.09 18.62
C SER A 291 3.04 -4.99 19.65
N ALA A 292 2.04 -4.10 19.52
CA ALA A 292 1.83 -2.99 20.45
C ALA A 292 1.40 -3.42 21.86
N MET A 293 0.95 -4.66 22.06
CA MET A 293 0.55 -5.23 23.37
C MET A 293 1.77 -5.76 24.15
N LYS A 294 2.89 -5.03 24.16
CA LYS A 294 4.18 -5.55 24.66
C LYS A 294 4.13 -6.07 26.08
N ASP A 295 3.58 -5.32 27.01
CA ASP A 295 3.58 -5.69 28.44
C ASP A 295 2.69 -6.91 28.68
N GLU A 296 1.55 -6.99 28.01
CA GLU A 296 0.65 -8.14 28.06
C GLU A 296 1.31 -9.39 27.46
N ARG A 297 1.99 -9.26 26.31
CA ARG A 297 2.74 -10.36 25.69
C ARG A 297 3.87 -10.88 26.59
N VAL A 298 4.59 -10.00 27.29
CA VAL A 298 5.63 -10.39 28.25
C VAL A 298 5.03 -11.17 29.41
N THR A 299 3.88 -10.75 29.91
CA THR A 299 3.17 -11.46 31.00
C THR A 299 2.70 -12.84 30.52
N ALA A 300 2.10 -12.93 29.35
CA ALA A 300 1.68 -14.19 28.75
C ALA A 300 2.86 -15.13 28.49
N ALA A 301 3.96 -14.63 27.96
CA ALA A 301 5.18 -15.42 27.69
C ALA A 301 5.72 -16.07 28.99
N LYS A 302 5.73 -15.32 30.08
CA LYS A 302 6.14 -15.85 31.39
C LYS A 302 5.17 -16.93 31.91
N ALA A 303 3.86 -16.71 31.71
CA ALA A 303 2.84 -17.65 32.18
C ALA A 303 2.87 -18.98 31.43
N TYR A 304 3.10 -18.96 30.11
CA TYR A 304 3.11 -20.17 29.28
C TYR A 304 4.49 -20.83 29.18
N GLY A 305 5.60 -20.11 29.45
CA GLY A 305 6.97 -20.66 29.51
C GLY A 305 7.40 -21.34 28.20
N ARG A 306 7.00 -20.81 27.03
CA ARG A 306 7.28 -21.43 25.73
C ARG A 306 8.77 -21.39 25.39
N ALA A 307 9.28 -22.52 24.87
CA ALA A 307 10.61 -22.64 24.30
C ALA A 307 10.51 -23.12 22.84
N ILE A 308 11.36 -22.57 21.97
CA ILE A 308 11.45 -23.00 20.58
C ILE A 308 12.48 -24.13 20.52
N ALA A 309 12.06 -25.30 20.01
CA ALA A 309 12.95 -26.44 19.86
C ALA A 309 14.01 -26.15 18.78
N PRO A 310 15.29 -26.52 19.00
CA PRO A 310 16.34 -26.34 17.99
C PRO A 310 15.99 -26.98 16.65
N PHE A 311 16.45 -26.35 15.58
CA PHE A 311 16.36 -26.93 14.24
C PHE A 311 17.38 -28.03 14.05
N THR A 312 16.96 -29.18 13.52
CA THR A 312 17.81 -30.36 13.36
C THR A 312 18.09 -30.71 11.88
N GLY A 313 17.51 -29.94 10.95
CA GLY A 313 17.69 -30.12 9.51
C GLY A 313 18.90 -29.40 8.93
N ASP A 314 19.00 -29.43 7.60
CA ASP A 314 19.98 -28.64 6.85
C ASP A 314 19.58 -27.17 6.85
N LYS A 315 20.38 -26.32 7.52
CA LYS A 315 20.13 -24.89 7.65
C LYS A 315 20.15 -24.16 6.31
N ALA A 316 21.09 -24.51 5.41
CA ALA A 316 21.20 -23.87 4.11
C ALA A 316 19.97 -24.18 3.23
N ALA A 317 19.53 -25.42 3.24
CA ALA A 317 18.30 -25.83 2.54
C ALA A 317 17.06 -25.11 3.10
N PHE A 318 16.96 -24.91 4.42
CA PHE A 318 15.83 -24.21 5.03
C PHE A 318 15.87 -22.71 4.77
N ILE A 319 17.04 -22.08 4.71
CA ILE A 319 17.16 -20.67 4.28
C ILE A 319 16.64 -20.49 2.85
N GLU A 320 16.98 -21.42 1.95
CA GLU A 320 16.44 -21.41 0.58
C GLU A 320 14.93 -21.66 0.56
N ASP A 321 14.40 -22.53 1.41
CA ASP A 321 12.95 -22.72 1.57
C ASP A 321 12.27 -21.41 2.04
N ILE A 322 12.87 -20.68 2.99
CA ILE A 322 12.36 -19.38 3.46
C ILE A 322 12.36 -18.36 2.31
N ARG A 323 13.41 -18.31 1.49
CA ARG A 323 13.48 -17.44 0.31
C ARG A 323 12.32 -17.71 -0.65
N GLN A 324 12.09 -18.98 -0.95
CA GLN A 324 11.01 -19.41 -1.84
C GLN A 324 9.63 -19.10 -1.26
N ALA A 325 9.43 -19.34 0.03
CA ALA A 325 8.19 -19.02 0.73
C ALA A 325 7.90 -17.51 0.72
N LEU A 326 8.94 -16.70 0.96
CA LEU A 326 8.83 -15.23 0.91
C LEU A 326 8.41 -14.75 -0.48
N TYR A 327 9.03 -15.28 -1.53
CA TYR A 327 8.68 -14.90 -2.91
C TYR A 327 7.25 -15.29 -3.28
N ALA A 328 6.85 -16.53 -2.97
CA ALA A 328 5.50 -17.01 -3.23
C ALA A 328 4.42 -16.21 -2.46
N ALA A 329 4.66 -15.94 -1.18
CA ALA A 329 3.76 -15.13 -0.37
C ALA A 329 3.68 -13.67 -0.87
N LYS A 330 4.80 -13.11 -1.35
CA LYS A 330 4.83 -11.78 -1.98
C LYS A 330 3.93 -11.75 -3.23
N ILE A 331 3.95 -12.76 -4.08
CA ILE A 331 3.04 -12.86 -5.23
C ILE A 331 1.58 -12.78 -4.77
N VAL A 332 1.21 -13.48 -3.71
CA VAL A 332 -0.16 -13.45 -3.16
C VAL A 332 -0.51 -12.07 -2.62
N SER A 333 0.41 -11.38 -1.95
CA SER A 333 0.18 -10.01 -1.45
C SER A 333 -0.24 -9.07 -2.57
N TYR A 334 0.49 -9.09 -3.68
CA TYR A 334 0.15 -8.28 -4.86
C TYR A 334 -1.13 -8.75 -5.55
N ALA A 335 -1.33 -10.07 -5.68
CA ALA A 335 -2.56 -10.63 -6.25
C ALA A 335 -3.81 -10.15 -5.48
N GLN A 336 -3.76 -10.16 -4.16
CA GLN A 336 -4.84 -9.65 -3.30
C GLN A 336 -5.03 -8.13 -3.47
N GLY A 337 -3.96 -7.35 -3.51
CA GLY A 337 -4.02 -5.90 -3.72
C GLY A 337 -4.64 -5.52 -5.07
N TYR A 338 -4.24 -6.20 -6.14
CA TYR A 338 -4.80 -5.98 -7.48
C TYR A 338 -6.27 -6.43 -7.56
N SER A 339 -6.64 -7.53 -6.90
CA SER A 339 -8.04 -7.96 -6.80
C SER A 339 -8.90 -6.90 -6.10
N LEU A 340 -8.39 -6.26 -5.04
CA LEU A 340 -9.07 -5.17 -4.36
C LEU A 340 -9.24 -3.95 -5.28
N MET A 341 -8.20 -3.55 -6.01
CA MET A 341 -8.31 -2.46 -6.98
C MET A 341 -9.34 -2.74 -8.06
N ARG A 342 -9.44 -3.98 -8.54
CA ARG A 342 -10.47 -4.38 -9.52
C ARG A 342 -11.88 -4.31 -8.94
N ALA A 343 -12.10 -4.78 -7.73
CA ALA A 343 -13.41 -4.71 -7.07
C ALA A 343 -13.84 -3.25 -6.89
N ALA A 344 -12.97 -2.41 -6.34
CA ALA A 344 -13.24 -1.00 -6.15
C ALA A 344 -13.46 -0.25 -7.49
N ALA A 345 -12.68 -0.58 -8.54
CA ALA A 345 -12.88 0.00 -9.86
C ALA A 345 -14.30 -0.27 -10.40
N LYS A 346 -14.83 -1.46 -10.16
CA LYS A 346 -16.21 -1.81 -10.51
C LYS A 346 -17.23 -1.02 -9.67
N THR A 347 -17.03 -0.94 -8.35
CA THR A 347 -17.94 -0.24 -7.42
C THR A 347 -18.00 1.25 -7.71
N TYR A 348 -16.84 1.89 -7.93
CA TYR A 348 -16.74 3.34 -8.10
C TYR A 348 -16.72 3.80 -9.57
N GLY A 349 -16.78 2.88 -10.53
CA GLY A 349 -16.78 3.20 -11.95
C GLY A 349 -15.43 3.69 -12.49
N TRP A 350 -14.31 3.31 -11.89
CA TRP A 350 -12.98 3.71 -12.34
C TRP A 350 -12.46 2.83 -13.47
N ASN A 351 -11.76 3.44 -14.43
CA ASN A 351 -11.05 2.73 -15.49
C ASN A 351 -9.55 2.69 -15.19
N LEU A 352 -9.13 1.76 -14.32
CA LEU A 352 -7.75 1.66 -13.86
C LEU A 352 -6.85 0.96 -14.90
N ASN A 353 -5.69 1.56 -15.19
CA ASN A 353 -4.62 0.92 -15.96
C ASN A 353 -3.68 0.15 -15.02
N TYR A 354 -3.94 -1.13 -14.80
CA TYR A 354 -3.19 -1.96 -13.85
C TYR A 354 -1.71 -2.11 -14.21
N GLY A 355 -1.37 -2.25 -15.48
CA GLY A 355 0.02 -2.26 -15.95
C GLY A 355 0.72 -0.93 -15.73
N GLY A 356 0.02 0.18 -15.96
CA GLY A 356 0.50 1.53 -15.65
C GLY A 356 0.71 1.76 -14.16
N ILE A 357 -0.17 1.21 -13.31
CA ILE A 357 -0.02 1.26 -11.85
C ILE A 357 1.25 0.50 -11.41
N ALA A 358 1.48 -0.70 -11.95
CA ALA A 358 2.71 -1.44 -11.69
C ALA A 358 3.96 -0.64 -12.11
N LEU A 359 3.92 0.03 -13.26
CA LEU A 359 5.00 0.91 -13.71
C LEU A 359 5.27 2.05 -12.73
N MET A 360 4.23 2.72 -12.22
CA MET A 360 4.37 3.80 -11.24
C MET A 360 5.07 3.35 -9.95
N TRP A 361 4.96 2.08 -9.57
CA TRP A 361 5.57 1.52 -8.36
C TRP A 361 7.00 0.99 -8.58
N ARG A 362 7.51 0.98 -9.81
CA ARG A 362 8.87 0.48 -10.12
C ARG A 362 10.01 1.38 -9.66
N GLY A 363 9.72 2.63 -9.29
CA GLY A 363 10.71 3.58 -8.79
C GLY A 363 10.09 4.62 -7.88
N GLY A 364 10.91 5.24 -7.03
CA GLY A 364 10.48 6.33 -6.17
C GLY A 364 9.43 5.95 -5.12
N CYS A 365 9.30 4.68 -4.75
CA CYS A 365 8.36 4.23 -3.73
C CYS A 365 8.94 3.12 -2.86
N ILE A 366 8.29 2.88 -1.72
CA ILE A 366 8.76 1.92 -0.71
C ILE A 366 8.67 0.46 -1.21
N ILE A 367 7.72 0.14 -2.09
CA ILE A 367 7.56 -1.21 -2.64
C ILE A 367 8.30 -1.43 -3.98
N ARG A 368 9.21 -0.53 -4.38
CA ARG A 368 10.06 -0.70 -5.56
C ARG A 368 10.68 -2.09 -5.58
N SER A 369 10.51 -2.82 -6.69
CA SER A 369 11.00 -4.18 -6.84
C SER A 369 11.06 -4.58 -8.32
N VAL A 370 11.98 -5.47 -8.69
CA VAL A 370 12.07 -6.04 -10.06
C VAL A 370 10.81 -6.81 -10.44
N PHE A 371 10.16 -7.39 -9.47
CA PHE A 371 8.90 -8.12 -9.58
C PHE A 371 7.75 -7.32 -10.26
N LEU A 372 7.70 -6.00 -10.07
CA LEU A 372 6.68 -5.13 -10.66
C LEU A 372 6.71 -5.09 -12.18
N GLY A 373 7.87 -5.33 -12.80
CA GLY A 373 7.98 -5.50 -14.24
C GLY A 373 7.14 -6.67 -14.76
N LYS A 374 7.10 -7.77 -14.02
CA LYS A 374 6.31 -8.95 -14.39
C LYS A 374 4.80 -8.71 -14.22
N ILE A 375 4.39 -7.92 -13.23
CA ILE A 375 2.99 -7.49 -13.11
C ILE A 375 2.58 -6.62 -14.29
N LYS A 376 3.44 -5.66 -14.68
CA LYS A 376 3.18 -4.84 -15.87
C LYS A 376 3.03 -5.70 -17.12
N GLU A 377 3.95 -6.63 -17.39
CA GLU A 377 3.89 -7.54 -18.52
C GLU A 377 2.57 -8.36 -18.53
N ALA A 378 2.14 -8.87 -17.37
CA ALA A 378 0.91 -9.64 -17.24
C ALA A 378 -0.33 -8.84 -17.65
N PHE A 379 -0.48 -7.61 -17.13
CA PHE A 379 -1.64 -6.76 -17.43
C PHE A 379 -1.57 -6.09 -18.80
N ASP A 380 -0.38 -5.83 -19.34
CA ASP A 380 -0.23 -5.36 -20.74
C ASP A 380 -0.67 -6.45 -21.73
N LYS A 381 -0.39 -7.72 -21.40
CA LYS A 381 -0.80 -8.88 -22.20
C LYS A 381 -2.29 -9.21 -22.07
N ASP A 382 -2.82 -9.12 -20.85
CA ASP A 382 -4.24 -9.36 -20.55
C ASP A 382 -4.78 -8.30 -19.58
N PRO A 383 -5.28 -7.16 -20.05
CA PRO A 383 -5.89 -6.14 -19.22
C PRO A 383 -7.11 -6.62 -18.41
N SER A 384 -7.73 -7.74 -18.83
CA SER A 384 -8.90 -8.35 -18.18
C SER A 384 -8.54 -9.40 -17.13
N LEU A 385 -7.25 -9.69 -16.95
CA LEU A 385 -6.76 -10.71 -16.00
C LEU A 385 -7.42 -10.57 -14.63
N SER A 386 -8.15 -11.60 -14.21
CA SER A 386 -8.97 -11.55 -12.99
C SER A 386 -8.14 -11.67 -11.72
N ASN A 387 -6.99 -12.36 -11.77
CA ASN A 387 -6.08 -12.53 -10.66
C ASN A 387 -4.67 -12.82 -11.19
N LEU A 388 -3.65 -12.24 -10.60
CA LEU A 388 -2.25 -12.48 -10.97
C LEU A 388 -1.86 -13.96 -10.91
N LEU A 389 -2.46 -14.74 -10.03
CA LEU A 389 -2.20 -16.19 -9.91
C LEU A 389 -2.59 -16.99 -11.16
N LEU A 390 -3.38 -16.40 -12.05
CA LEU A 390 -3.79 -17.02 -13.34
C LEU A 390 -2.87 -16.64 -14.50
N ASP A 391 -2.00 -15.65 -14.33
CA ASP A 391 -0.98 -15.34 -15.33
C ASP A 391 0.04 -16.47 -15.43
N PRO A 392 0.48 -16.89 -16.63
CA PRO A 392 1.39 -18.02 -16.80
C PRO A 392 2.71 -17.90 -16.05
N TYR A 393 3.30 -16.70 -15.97
CA TYR A 393 4.54 -16.48 -15.24
C TYR A 393 4.33 -16.69 -13.73
N PHE A 394 3.32 -16.03 -13.15
CA PHE A 394 3.05 -16.13 -11.72
C PHE A 394 2.56 -17.50 -11.31
N LYS A 395 1.75 -18.16 -12.15
CA LYS A 395 1.34 -19.55 -11.94
C LYS A 395 2.55 -20.46 -11.85
N SER A 396 3.47 -20.39 -12.82
CA SER A 396 4.69 -21.21 -12.83
C SER A 396 5.59 -20.92 -11.61
N ALA A 397 5.74 -19.64 -11.23
CA ALA A 397 6.52 -19.25 -10.06
C ALA A 397 5.93 -19.86 -8.77
N ILE A 398 4.63 -19.75 -8.57
CA ILE A 398 3.94 -20.33 -7.40
C ILE A 398 4.10 -21.86 -7.39
N GLU A 399 3.82 -22.54 -8.50
CA GLU A 399 3.95 -24.01 -8.59
C GLU A 399 5.35 -24.49 -8.19
N LYS A 400 6.38 -23.76 -8.59
CA LYS A 400 7.77 -24.03 -8.24
C LYS A 400 8.03 -23.89 -6.73
N HIS A 401 7.45 -22.88 -6.09
CA HIS A 401 7.80 -22.49 -4.72
C HIS A 401 6.86 -23.05 -3.63
N VAL A 402 5.65 -23.47 -3.96
CA VAL A 402 4.69 -24.02 -2.99
C VAL A 402 5.23 -25.16 -2.13
N PRO A 403 6.01 -26.14 -2.64
CA PRO A 403 6.55 -27.20 -1.79
C PRO A 403 7.45 -26.68 -0.66
N ALA A 404 8.33 -25.72 -0.94
CA ALA A 404 9.15 -25.05 0.06
C ALA A 404 8.31 -24.24 1.04
N TRP A 405 7.36 -23.48 0.52
CA TRP A 405 6.45 -22.67 1.33
C TRP A 405 5.67 -23.51 2.35
N ARG A 406 5.17 -24.69 1.95
CA ARG A 406 4.52 -25.62 2.87
C ARG A 406 5.46 -26.11 3.97
N ARG A 407 6.73 -26.41 3.66
CA ARG A 407 7.72 -26.81 4.67
C ARG A 407 7.96 -25.69 5.68
N VAL A 408 8.11 -24.44 5.21
CA VAL A 408 8.31 -23.26 6.07
C VAL A 408 7.12 -23.04 6.99
N ALA A 409 5.90 -23.07 6.44
CA ALA A 409 4.68 -22.91 7.22
C ALA A 409 4.51 -24.03 8.28
N ALA A 410 4.77 -25.29 7.90
CA ALA A 410 4.73 -26.42 8.82
C ALA A 410 5.76 -26.28 9.94
N GLU A 411 6.98 -25.89 9.64
CA GLU A 411 8.05 -25.69 10.62
C GLU A 411 7.70 -24.53 11.58
N ALA A 412 7.22 -23.41 11.06
CA ALA A 412 6.78 -22.27 11.86
C ALA A 412 5.69 -22.69 12.86
N LEU A 413 4.64 -23.36 12.40
CA LEU A 413 3.52 -23.83 13.23
C LEU A 413 3.98 -24.87 14.26
N THR A 414 4.76 -25.87 13.85
CA THR A 414 5.25 -26.94 14.72
C THR A 414 6.13 -26.41 15.85
N LYS A 415 6.98 -25.42 15.55
CA LYS A 415 7.85 -24.78 16.53
C LYS A 415 7.19 -23.62 17.29
N GLY A 416 6.00 -23.25 16.87
CA GLY A 416 5.25 -22.15 17.50
C GLY A 416 5.88 -20.79 17.23
N VAL A 417 6.52 -20.59 16.10
CA VAL A 417 6.98 -19.28 15.62
C VAL A 417 5.84 -18.62 14.85
N PRO A 418 5.40 -17.40 15.24
CA PRO A 418 4.30 -16.75 14.56
C PRO A 418 4.70 -16.32 13.14
N ALA A 419 3.96 -16.79 12.15
CA ALA A 419 4.10 -16.41 10.74
C ALA A 419 2.72 -16.19 10.09
N PRO A 420 1.93 -15.23 10.64
CA PRO A 420 0.54 -15.06 10.23
C PRO A 420 0.39 -14.69 8.76
N ALA A 421 1.24 -13.81 8.22
CA ALA A 421 1.15 -13.39 6.83
C ALA A 421 1.51 -14.54 5.86
N MET A 422 2.59 -15.30 6.12
CA MET A 422 2.98 -16.43 5.29
C MET A 422 1.92 -17.55 5.32
N CYS A 423 1.40 -17.86 6.51
CA CYS A 423 0.41 -18.92 6.68
C CYS A 423 -0.95 -18.56 6.09
N SER A 424 -1.43 -17.33 6.29
CA SER A 424 -2.70 -16.88 5.71
C SER A 424 -2.66 -16.78 4.19
N ALA A 425 -1.52 -16.38 3.63
CA ALA A 425 -1.32 -16.34 2.18
C ALA A 425 -1.36 -17.76 1.56
N LEU A 426 -0.73 -18.73 2.21
CA LEU A 426 -0.79 -20.13 1.77
C LEU A 426 -2.22 -20.68 1.85
N SER A 427 -2.93 -20.39 2.93
CA SER A 427 -4.34 -20.78 3.09
C SER A 427 -5.25 -20.12 2.05
N TYR A 428 -5.00 -18.84 1.73
CA TYR A 428 -5.70 -18.16 0.64
C TYR A 428 -5.44 -18.84 -0.71
N PHE A 429 -4.17 -19.16 -1.02
CA PHE A 429 -3.81 -19.87 -2.25
C PHE A 429 -4.53 -21.22 -2.35
N ASP A 430 -4.51 -22.01 -1.28
CA ASP A 430 -5.20 -23.30 -1.24
C ASP A 430 -6.71 -23.14 -1.44
N GLY A 431 -7.34 -22.18 -0.78
CA GLY A 431 -8.76 -21.89 -0.96
C GLY A 431 -9.09 -21.39 -2.37
N TYR A 432 -8.28 -20.48 -2.91
CA TYR A 432 -8.48 -19.90 -4.24
C TYR A 432 -8.36 -20.96 -5.36
N THR A 433 -7.52 -21.97 -5.16
CA THR A 433 -7.29 -23.04 -6.13
C THR A 433 -8.13 -24.30 -5.86
N SER A 434 -9.03 -24.26 -4.87
CA SER A 434 -9.95 -25.36 -4.56
C SER A 434 -11.28 -25.17 -5.30
N GLU A 435 -11.66 -26.17 -6.09
CA GLU A 435 -12.97 -26.20 -6.75
C GLU A 435 -14.13 -26.25 -5.76
N PHE A 436 -13.92 -26.93 -4.63
CA PHE A 436 -14.92 -27.14 -3.60
C PHE A 436 -14.43 -26.70 -2.22
N LEU A 437 -15.18 -25.84 -1.57
CA LEU A 437 -14.91 -25.35 -0.22
C LEU A 437 -15.99 -25.82 0.78
N PRO A 438 -15.69 -25.86 2.09
CA PRO A 438 -16.64 -26.28 3.12
C PRO A 438 -17.77 -25.26 3.39
N ALA A 439 -17.86 -24.23 2.55
CA ALA A 439 -18.90 -23.21 2.59
C ALA A 439 -20.32 -23.78 2.36
N ASN A 440 -20.43 -24.96 1.76
CA ASN A 440 -21.69 -25.70 1.64
C ASN A 440 -22.30 -26.04 3.02
N LEU A 441 -21.48 -26.52 3.98
CA LEU A 441 -21.92 -26.75 5.34
C LEU A 441 -22.30 -25.48 6.07
N LEU A 442 -21.48 -24.42 5.90
CA LEU A 442 -21.77 -23.09 6.46
C LEU A 442 -23.13 -22.59 5.97
N GLN A 443 -23.40 -22.68 4.66
CA GLN A 443 -24.67 -22.23 4.09
C GLN A 443 -25.85 -23.09 4.54
N ALA A 444 -25.65 -24.39 4.67
CA ALA A 444 -26.65 -25.28 5.24
C ALA A 444 -26.98 -24.95 6.71
N GLN A 445 -25.96 -24.60 7.52
CA GLN A 445 -26.18 -24.14 8.90
C GLN A 445 -27.00 -22.84 8.92
N ARG A 446 -26.71 -21.90 8.04
CA ARG A 446 -27.49 -20.64 7.93
C ARG A 446 -28.93 -20.91 7.53
N ASP A 447 -29.17 -21.85 6.63
CA ASP A 447 -30.51 -22.24 6.24
C ASP A 447 -31.23 -22.99 7.39
N TYR A 448 -30.54 -23.83 8.14
CA TYR A 448 -31.07 -24.57 9.27
C TYR A 448 -31.65 -23.66 10.36
N PHE A 449 -30.87 -22.66 10.80
CA PHE A 449 -31.29 -21.78 11.89
C PHE A 449 -32.07 -20.54 11.46
N GLY A 450 -32.02 -20.14 10.20
CA GLY A 450 -32.56 -18.84 9.76
C GLY A 450 -33.24 -18.84 8.40
N ALA A 451 -33.44 -20.01 7.78
CA ALA A 451 -34.02 -20.14 6.43
C ALA A 451 -33.35 -19.22 5.40
N HIS A 452 -32.01 -19.06 5.47
CA HIS A 452 -31.25 -18.13 4.62
C HIS A 452 -31.02 -18.62 3.20
N THR A 453 -31.62 -19.75 2.84
CA THR A 453 -31.60 -20.36 1.52
C THR A 453 -30.20 -20.77 1.03
N TYR A 454 -30.14 -21.58 0.01
CA TYR A 454 -28.92 -22.03 -0.64
C TYR A 454 -29.19 -22.37 -2.11
N GLU A 455 -28.16 -22.29 -2.94
CA GLU A 455 -28.17 -22.85 -4.30
C GLU A 455 -27.74 -24.31 -4.26
N ARG A 456 -28.17 -25.11 -5.24
CA ARG A 456 -27.82 -26.52 -5.39
C ARG A 456 -26.92 -26.74 -6.58
N LEU A 457 -25.95 -27.67 -6.45
CA LEU A 457 -25.06 -28.07 -7.55
C LEU A 457 -25.78 -28.76 -8.72
N ASP A 458 -26.88 -29.41 -8.43
CA ASP A 458 -27.72 -30.16 -9.39
C ASP A 458 -28.88 -29.35 -9.97
N GLN A 459 -28.87 -28.02 -9.77
CA GLN A 459 -29.87 -27.09 -10.25
C GLN A 459 -29.17 -25.85 -10.91
N PRO A 460 -29.87 -25.15 -11.80
CA PRO A 460 -29.33 -23.91 -12.40
C PRO A 460 -29.00 -22.86 -11.36
N ARG A 461 -27.92 -22.08 -11.61
CA ARG A 461 -27.54 -20.94 -10.79
C ARG A 461 -28.67 -19.90 -10.71
N GLY A 462 -28.77 -19.21 -9.57
CA GLY A 462 -29.81 -18.21 -9.30
C GLY A 462 -31.12 -18.80 -8.76
N GLN A 463 -31.22 -20.12 -8.60
CA GLN A 463 -32.36 -20.77 -7.95
C GLN A 463 -32.03 -21.07 -6.50
N PHE A 464 -32.82 -20.53 -5.59
CA PHE A 464 -32.60 -20.64 -4.13
C PHE A 464 -33.61 -21.58 -3.49
N PHE A 465 -33.12 -22.41 -2.60
CA PHE A 465 -33.89 -23.45 -1.92
C PHE A 465 -33.82 -23.26 -0.40
N HIS A 466 -34.87 -23.65 0.29
CA HIS A 466 -34.91 -23.80 1.74
C HIS A 466 -35.31 -25.22 2.09
N THR A 467 -34.70 -25.80 3.11
CA THR A 467 -35.05 -27.10 3.63
C THR A 467 -35.68 -26.97 5.04
N ASN A 468 -36.84 -27.56 5.25
CA ASN A 468 -37.40 -27.74 6.59
C ASN A 468 -36.65 -28.88 7.32
N TRP A 469 -35.47 -28.54 7.85
CA TRP A 469 -34.50 -29.49 8.44
C TRP A 469 -35.06 -30.26 9.64
N THR A 470 -35.96 -29.64 10.41
CA THR A 470 -36.50 -30.20 11.63
C THR A 470 -37.85 -30.92 11.39
N GLY A 471 -38.50 -30.66 10.28
CA GLY A 471 -39.88 -31.10 10.03
C GLY A 471 -40.94 -30.24 10.73
N GLU A 472 -40.56 -29.34 11.62
CA GLU A 472 -41.46 -28.48 12.42
C GLU A 472 -41.48 -27.02 11.91
N GLY A 473 -40.58 -26.64 11.00
CA GLY A 473 -40.49 -25.31 10.42
C GLY A 473 -41.54 -25.03 9.35
N GLY A 474 -41.73 -23.78 9.00
CA GLY A 474 -42.55 -23.34 7.88
C GLY A 474 -41.81 -23.36 6.53
N ASN A 475 -42.49 -22.93 5.46
CA ASN A 475 -41.95 -22.83 4.13
C ASN A 475 -41.49 -21.36 3.77
N THR A 476 -41.49 -20.48 4.77
CA THR A 476 -41.10 -19.07 4.56
C THR A 476 -39.58 -18.97 4.65
N ALA A 477 -38.96 -18.45 3.58
CA ALA A 477 -37.52 -18.20 3.54
C ALA A 477 -37.21 -16.76 3.94
N ALA A 478 -36.03 -16.53 4.53
CA ALA A 478 -35.48 -15.20 4.76
C ALA A 478 -34.99 -14.59 3.43
N SER A 479 -34.72 -13.28 3.45
CA SER A 479 -34.09 -12.61 2.30
C SER A 479 -32.74 -13.24 1.98
N THR A 480 -32.44 -13.41 0.70
CA THR A 480 -31.14 -13.89 0.25
C THR A 480 -30.15 -12.73 0.31
N TYR A 481 -29.03 -12.92 1.04
CA TYR A 481 -27.91 -12.00 1.07
C TYR A 481 -26.76 -12.64 0.29
N THR A 482 -26.28 -11.96 -0.73
CA THR A 482 -25.06 -12.30 -1.47
C THR A 482 -23.94 -11.36 -1.05
N VAL A 483 -22.71 -11.89 -0.96
CA VAL A 483 -21.50 -11.10 -0.73
C VAL A 483 -21.15 -10.32 -2.00
#